data_b1228307e08c60f8486097e2858c8acd
#
_entry.id   b1228307e08c60f8486097e2858c8acd
#
_cell.length_a   1.000
_cell.length_b   1.000
_cell.length_c   1.000
_cell.angle_alpha   90.00
_cell.angle_beta   90.00
_cell.angle_gamma   90.00
#
_symmetry.space_group_name_H-M   'P 1'
#
loop_
_entity.id
_entity.type
_entity.pdbx_description
1 polymer ?
#
loop_
_entity_poly.entity_id
_entity_poly.type
_entity_poly.pdbx_seq_one_letter_code
_entity_poly.pdbx_strand_id
1 'polypeptide(L)'
;MADRRPSGLVVFDQSYVQYLTRFSFLATERPVAYVEGADGETVAFVPEFEVARVRAEAAFDRVESYIEYPGNEHPMRVLARLLDELGVRGRIAADQDGYPGILGYEGPSLSEVTGAEVVLAAPALEALMARKSEAEVELVRESARWCEHAHRLLQEYTRPGTTEAHAGLRAGYEASLAMIDALGPEYDGGLSSTDGASAGYRGQIGARSAWAHAVAHTIEFRPGDVLVSETSAPVWGYNAELERAMVVGPPTDEMRRHFDHMVAAQRVAFGALRPGVACADVDRAVLRYFEEAGILDTWSQHTGHAIGLRNHEAPFLDVGDETVVESGMIFTIEPGVYVAGLGGFRHSDTVVVRGDGIEVLTDYPSDLDALTIPL
;
A
#
# COMPACT_ATOMS: atom_id res chain seq x y z
N MET A 1 -24.53 33.87 8.78
CA MET A 1 -24.09 32.70 8.03
C MET A 1 -23.94 31.61 9.04
N ALA A 2 -24.72 30.52 8.97
CA ALA A 2 -24.50 29.35 9.84
C ALA A 2 -23.06 28.86 9.62
N ASP A 3 -22.40 28.47 10.72
CA ASP A 3 -21.04 27.90 10.67
C ASP A 3 -21.04 26.68 9.69
N ARG A 4 -20.27 26.78 8.62
CA ARG A 4 -20.21 25.74 7.59
C ARG A 4 -19.30 24.56 8.00
N ARG A 5 -18.71 24.59 9.23
CA ARG A 5 -17.88 23.52 9.73
C ARG A 5 -18.70 22.29 10.07
N PRO A 6 -18.18 21.08 9.83
CA PRO A 6 -18.79 19.85 10.34
C PRO A 6 -18.89 19.89 11.88
N SER A 7 -19.93 19.25 12.40
CA SER A 7 -20.17 19.15 13.85
C SER A 7 -19.41 17.98 14.49
N GLY A 8 -18.79 17.12 13.70
CA GLY A 8 -18.00 15.99 14.16
C GLY A 8 -17.44 15.20 12.96
N LEU A 9 -16.67 14.17 13.27
CA LEU A 9 -16.02 13.28 12.29
C LEU A 9 -16.42 11.83 12.54
N VAL A 10 -16.72 11.09 11.47
CA VAL A 10 -16.95 9.63 11.49
C VAL A 10 -16.04 8.98 10.46
N VAL A 11 -15.26 7.99 10.87
CA VAL A 11 -14.32 7.29 10.00
C VAL A 11 -14.54 5.79 10.08
N PHE A 12 -14.77 5.15 8.95
CA PHE A 12 -15.04 3.72 8.83
C PHE A 12 -13.88 2.91 8.26
N ASP A 13 -13.06 3.52 7.40
CA ASP A 13 -11.94 2.81 6.78
C ASP A 13 -10.89 2.42 7.82
N GLN A 14 -10.50 1.15 7.80
CA GLN A 14 -9.60 0.57 8.79
C GLN A 14 -8.22 1.25 8.82
N SER A 15 -7.69 1.69 7.68
CA SER A 15 -6.38 2.34 7.62
C SER A 15 -6.42 3.74 8.21
N TYR A 16 -7.52 4.48 7.97
CA TYR A 16 -7.69 5.79 8.60
C TYR A 16 -7.92 5.66 10.11
N VAL A 17 -8.71 4.67 10.56
CA VAL A 17 -8.88 4.40 11.99
C VAL A 17 -7.54 4.05 12.63
N GLN A 18 -6.76 3.16 12.02
CA GLN A 18 -5.41 2.83 12.49
C GLN A 18 -4.50 4.07 12.53
N TYR A 19 -4.51 4.89 11.48
CA TYR A 19 -3.71 6.12 11.42
C TYR A 19 -4.02 7.08 12.57
N LEU A 20 -5.31 7.28 12.85
CA LEU A 20 -5.77 8.21 13.88
C LEU A 20 -5.59 7.67 15.31
N THR A 21 -5.67 6.36 15.52
CA THR A 21 -5.81 5.76 16.86
C THR A 21 -4.79 4.67 17.19
N ARG A 22 -4.03 4.20 16.20
CA ARG A 22 -3.17 3.00 16.27
C ARG A 22 -3.96 1.69 16.50
N PHE A 23 -5.29 1.74 16.49
CA PHE A 23 -6.13 0.56 16.63
C PHE A 23 -6.31 -0.13 15.28
N SER A 24 -5.74 -1.32 15.17
CA SER A 24 -5.94 -2.21 14.02
C SER A 24 -7.13 -3.14 14.28
N PHE A 25 -8.00 -3.33 13.30
CA PHE A 25 -9.10 -4.28 13.39
C PHE A 25 -9.30 -5.02 12.08
N LEU A 26 -9.87 -6.21 12.15
CA LEU A 26 -10.26 -6.95 10.96
C LEU A 26 -11.58 -6.40 10.42
N ALA A 27 -11.54 -5.74 9.26
CA ALA A 27 -12.74 -5.26 8.61
C ALA A 27 -13.61 -6.43 8.11
N THR A 28 -14.83 -6.50 8.64
CA THR A 28 -15.82 -7.53 8.29
C THR A 28 -17.15 -6.86 7.95
N GLU A 29 -18.23 -7.64 7.85
CA GLU A 29 -19.58 -7.12 7.70
C GLU A 29 -20.10 -6.35 8.95
N ARG A 30 -19.30 -6.29 10.01
CA ARG A 30 -19.64 -5.62 11.27
C ARG A 30 -19.06 -4.21 11.29
N PRO A 31 -19.89 -3.15 11.29
CA PRO A 31 -19.40 -1.78 11.31
C PRO A 31 -18.50 -1.46 12.51
N VAL A 32 -17.32 -0.95 12.21
CA VAL A 32 -16.41 -0.31 13.16
C VAL A 32 -16.25 1.14 12.73
N ALA A 33 -16.27 2.07 13.67
CA ALA A 33 -16.03 3.48 13.38
C ALA A 33 -15.23 4.18 14.49
N TYR A 34 -14.35 5.08 14.06
CA TYR A 34 -13.87 6.19 14.88
C TYR A 34 -14.89 7.31 14.79
N VAL A 35 -15.28 7.85 15.93
CA VAL A 35 -16.17 9.01 16.03
C VAL A 35 -15.50 10.08 16.87
N GLU A 36 -15.53 11.33 16.39
CA GLU A 36 -15.10 12.50 17.14
C GLU A 36 -16.25 13.49 17.23
N GLY A 37 -16.62 13.82 18.45
CA GLY A 37 -17.67 14.79 18.77
C GLY A 37 -17.23 16.24 18.55
N ALA A 38 -18.18 17.16 18.63
CA ALA A 38 -17.93 18.60 18.44
C ALA A 38 -16.98 19.22 19.49
N ASP A 39 -16.86 18.61 20.64
CA ASP A 39 -16.00 19.00 21.78
C ASP A 39 -14.65 18.27 21.77
N GLY A 40 -14.44 17.38 20.81
CA GLY A 40 -13.22 16.58 20.66
C GLY A 40 -13.25 15.26 21.45
N GLU A 41 -14.38 14.86 22.04
CA GLU A 41 -14.53 13.52 22.63
C GLU A 41 -14.38 12.46 21.53
N THR A 42 -13.49 11.49 21.76
CA THR A 42 -13.22 10.39 20.81
C THR A 42 -13.91 9.11 21.26
N VAL A 43 -14.67 8.49 20.36
CA VAL A 43 -15.45 7.28 20.67
C VAL A 43 -15.11 6.18 19.65
N ALA A 44 -14.76 4.99 20.16
CA ALA A 44 -14.74 3.78 19.35
C ALA A 44 -16.17 3.21 19.27
N PHE A 45 -16.71 3.08 18.07
CA PHE A 45 -17.96 2.37 17.82
C PHE A 45 -17.66 0.98 17.26
N VAL A 46 -17.99 -0.07 18.03
CA VAL A 46 -17.55 -1.44 17.73
C VAL A 46 -18.61 -2.48 18.10
N PRO A 47 -18.57 -3.71 17.54
CA PRO A 47 -19.36 -4.82 18.06
C PRO A 47 -18.91 -5.18 19.49
N GLU A 48 -19.84 -5.67 20.32
CA GLU A 48 -19.65 -5.93 21.75
C GLU A 48 -18.41 -6.78 22.07
N PHE A 49 -18.09 -7.76 21.24
CA PHE A 49 -16.94 -8.64 21.45
C PHE A 49 -15.58 -7.93 21.27
N GLU A 50 -15.53 -6.78 20.60
CA GLU A 50 -14.30 -5.98 20.41
C GLU A 50 -14.03 -5.04 21.61
N VAL A 51 -15.00 -4.78 22.48
CA VAL A 51 -14.89 -3.78 23.56
C VAL A 51 -13.68 -4.01 24.46
N ALA A 52 -13.43 -5.27 24.83
CA ALA A 52 -12.31 -5.60 25.72
C ALA A 52 -10.96 -5.32 25.04
N ARG A 53 -10.82 -5.60 23.74
CA ARG A 53 -9.62 -5.37 22.96
C ARG A 53 -9.38 -3.88 22.74
N VAL A 54 -10.41 -3.14 22.35
CA VAL A 54 -10.30 -1.66 22.21
C VAL A 54 -9.78 -1.01 23.48
N ARG A 55 -10.34 -1.38 24.64
CA ARG A 55 -9.91 -0.84 25.94
C ARG A 55 -8.48 -1.20 26.32
N ALA A 56 -7.97 -2.32 25.82
CA ALA A 56 -6.61 -2.77 26.10
C ALA A 56 -5.57 -2.15 25.16
N GLU A 57 -5.92 -1.90 23.90
CA GLU A 57 -4.96 -1.60 22.83
C GLU A 57 -5.04 -0.17 22.29
N ALA A 58 -6.17 0.54 22.54
CA ALA A 58 -6.39 1.85 21.94
C ALA A 58 -6.78 2.92 22.96
N ALA A 59 -6.41 4.17 22.68
CA ALA A 59 -6.73 5.32 23.51
C ALA A 59 -7.94 6.06 22.92
N PHE A 60 -9.13 5.70 23.42
CA PHE A 60 -10.38 6.43 23.19
C PHE A 60 -10.91 6.96 24.52
N ASP A 61 -11.60 8.08 24.50
CA ASP A 61 -12.26 8.62 25.69
C ASP A 61 -13.46 7.73 26.08
N ARG A 62 -14.13 7.15 25.08
CA ARG A 62 -15.31 6.29 25.26
C ARG A 62 -15.31 5.12 24.26
N VAL A 63 -15.92 4.00 24.67
CA VAL A 63 -16.23 2.87 23.78
C VAL A 63 -17.75 2.66 23.82
N GLU A 64 -18.38 2.76 22.66
CA GLU A 64 -19.79 2.45 22.46
C GLU A 64 -19.92 1.19 21.62
N SER A 65 -20.84 0.30 21.98
CA SER A 65 -20.96 -1.00 21.31
C SER A 65 -22.38 -1.34 20.90
N TYR A 66 -22.48 -2.24 19.94
CA TYR A 66 -23.70 -2.91 19.53
C TYR A 66 -23.49 -4.43 19.60
N ILE A 67 -24.58 -5.20 19.79
CA ILE A 67 -24.45 -6.65 20.06
C ILE A 67 -23.95 -7.40 18.86
N GLU A 68 -24.57 -7.26 17.69
CA GLU A 68 -24.25 -8.02 16.48
C GLU A 68 -24.85 -7.36 15.21
N TYR A 69 -24.31 -7.74 14.05
CA TYR A 69 -24.85 -7.41 12.72
C TYR A 69 -25.49 -8.67 12.07
N PRO A 70 -26.67 -8.56 11.45
CA PRO A 70 -27.52 -7.36 11.32
C PRO A 70 -28.28 -6.98 12.61
N GLY A 71 -28.34 -7.87 13.62
CA GLY A 71 -28.95 -7.66 14.90
C GLY A 71 -30.49 -7.46 14.87
N ASN A 72 -31.10 -7.27 16.03
CA ASN A 72 -32.49 -6.85 16.12
C ASN A 72 -32.65 -5.36 15.76
N GLU A 73 -31.62 -4.59 15.99
CA GLU A 73 -31.48 -3.21 15.58
C GLU A 73 -30.17 -3.06 14.79
N HIS A 74 -30.26 -2.48 13.60
CA HIS A 74 -29.11 -2.32 12.72
C HIS A 74 -28.04 -1.40 13.33
N PRO A 75 -26.74 -1.75 13.34
CA PRO A 75 -25.66 -0.98 13.96
C PRO A 75 -25.62 0.51 13.56
N MET A 76 -25.90 0.83 12.30
CA MET A 76 -25.93 2.23 11.85
C MET A 76 -27.01 3.08 12.56
N ARG A 77 -28.08 2.49 13.08
CA ARG A 77 -29.10 3.20 13.88
C ARG A 77 -28.61 3.42 15.31
N VAL A 78 -27.82 2.48 15.84
CA VAL A 78 -27.13 2.66 17.14
C VAL A 78 -26.12 3.80 17.01
N LEU A 79 -25.34 3.80 15.94
CA LEU A 79 -24.38 4.89 15.63
C LEU A 79 -25.10 6.24 15.51
N ALA A 80 -26.25 6.31 14.83
CA ALA A 80 -26.99 7.55 14.69
C ALA A 80 -27.44 8.14 16.06
N ARG A 81 -27.83 7.29 17.03
CA ARG A 81 -28.14 7.74 18.39
C ARG A 81 -26.90 8.25 19.13
N LEU A 82 -25.78 7.54 19.00
CA LEU A 82 -24.49 7.98 19.55
C LEU A 82 -24.13 9.37 19.02
N LEU A 83 -24.23 9.59 17.70
CA LEU A 83 -23.95 10.88 17.08
C LEU A 83 -24.87 11.98 17.59
N ASP A 84 -26.16 11.66 17.79
CA ASP A 84 -27.13 12.61 18.38
C ASP A 84 -26.77 12.97 19.83
N GLU A 85 -26.33 12.00 20.63
CA GLU A 85 -25.84 12.21 22.01
C GLU A 85 -24.61 13.11 22.05
N LEU A 86 -23.66 12.91 21.13
CA LEU A 86 -22.43 13.71 20.99
C LEU A 86 -22.67 15.10 20.36
N GLY A 87 -23.91 15.43 20.01
CA GLY A 87 -24.23 16.68 19.33
C GLY A 87 -23.78 16.76 17.88
N VAL A 88 -23.40 15.64 17.29
CA VAL A 88 -22.97 15.54 15.88
C VAL A 88 -24.21 15.52 14.98
N ARG A 89 -24.59 16.68 14.46
CA ARG A 89 -25.85 16.90 13.74
C ARG A 89 -25.67 17.85 12.57
N GLY A 90 -26.60 17.78 11.63
CA GLY A 90 -26.74 18.73 10.52
C GLY A 90 -25.68 18.58 9.44
N ARG A 91 -24.39 18.64 9.79
CA ARG A 91 -23.27 18.48 8.86
C ARG A 91 -22.19 17.66 9.51
N ILE A 92 -21.85 16.50 8.94
CA ILE A 92 -20.92 15.50 9.49
C ILE A 92 -19.78 15.31 8.49
N ALA A 93 -18.53 15.39 8.95
CA ALA A 93 -17.38 14.94 8.18
C ALA A 93 -17.30 13.41 8.25
N ALA A 94 -17.10 12.74 7.12
CA ALA A 94 -16.85 11.29 7.10
C ALA A 94 -15.96 10.90 5.93
N ASP A 95 -15.22 9.81 6.09
CA ASP A 95 -14.43 9.26 4.99
C ASP A 95 -15.32 8.77 3.84
N GLN A 96 -16.52 8.29 4.16
CA GLN A 96 -17.56 7.87 3.21
C GLN A 96 -18.95 7.97 3.86
N ASP A 97 -20.01 7.94 3.04
CA ASP A 97 -21.40 8.05 3.53
C ASP A 97 -21.94 6.70 4.04
N GLY A 98 -21.31 6.14 5.06
CA GLY A 98 -21.70 4.90 5.73
C GLY A 98 -20.64 3.81 5.65
N TYR A 99 -20.87 2.69 6.33
CA TYR A 99 -19.92 1.57 6.33
C TYR A 99 -19.84 0.91 4.95
N PRO A 100 -18.64 0.52 4.48
CA PRO A 100 -18.47 -0.04 3.14
C PRO A 100 -19.18 -1.38 2.96
N GLY A 101 -19.66 -1.66 1.75
CA GLY A 101 -20.31 -2.92 1.38
C GLY A 101 -19.31 -4.06 1.24
N ILE A 102 -18.78 -4.57 2.36
CA ILE A 102 -17.82 -5.69 2.40
C ILE A 102 -18.45 -6.93 3.04
N LEU A 103 -18.01 -8.10 2.61
CA LEU A 103 -18.40 -9.42 3.17
C LEU A 103 -19.89 -9.61 3.40
N GLY A 104 -20.72 -9.01 2.55
CA GLY A 104 -22.19 -9.14 2.66
C GLY A 104 -22.83 -8.11 3.59
N TYR A 105 -22.12 -7.08 4.02
CA TYR A 105 -22.75 -5.97 4.71
C TYR A 105 -23.74 -5.24 3.78
N GLU A 106 -24.93 -5.03 4.27
CA GLU A 106 -25.97 -4.21 3.66
C GLU A 106 -26.55 -3.29 4.75
N GLY A 107 -26.55 -2.00 4.50
CA GLY A 107 -27.06 -1.08 5.48
C GLY A 107 -27.34 0.31 4.93
N PRO A 108 -28.08 1.11 5.71
CA PRO A 108 -28.35 2.49 5.34
C PRO A 108 -27.07 3.32 5.37
N SER A 109 -27.06 4.39 4.58
CA SER A 109 -25.99 5.37 4.62
C SER A 109 -26.02 6.19 5.94
N LEU A 110 -24.93 6.87 6.24
CA LEU A 110 -24.84 7.78 7.38
C LEU A 110 -25.82 8.94 7.23
N SER A 111 -25.94 9.49 6.02
CA SER A 111 -26.92 10.55 5.71
C SER A 111 -28.36 10.10 5.89
N GLU A 112 -28.72 8.85 5.52
CA GLU A 112 -30.06 8.30 5.70
C GLU A 112 -30.44 8.13 7.18
N VAL A 113 -29.54 7.64 8.04
CA VAL A 113 -29.85 7.38 9.45
C VAL A 113 -29.81 8.63 10.30
N THR A 114 -29.07 9.67 9.92
CA THR A 114 -28.90 10.90 10.68
C THR A 114 -29.70 12.08 10.15
N GLY A 115 -30.07 12.05 8.85
CA GLY A 115 -30.61 13.19 8.13
C GLY A 115 -29.61 14.33 7.91
N ALA A 116 -28.31 14.10 8.16
CA ALA A 116 -27.26 15.09 8.04
C ALA A 116 -26.69 15.18 6.61
N GLU A 117 -26.11 16.34 6.27
CA GLU A 117 -25.23 16.47 5.11
C GLU A 117 -23.89 15.83 5.44
N VAL A 118 -23.48 14.82 4.67
CA VAL A 118 -22.17 14.19 4.79
C VAL A 118 -21.15 14.93 3.91
N VAL A 119 -20.06 15.36 4.52
CA VAL A 119 -18.91 16.01 3.84
C VAL A 119 -17.75 15.04 3.82
N LEU A 120 -17.25 14.71 2.63
CA LEU A 120 -16.15 13.75 2.49
C LEU A 120 -14.85 14.28 3.11
N ALA A 121 -14.36 13.57 4.11
CA ALA A 121 -13.09 13.83 4.80
C ALA A 121 -11.91 13.04 4.23
N ALA A 122 -12.15 12.01 3.41
CA ALA A 122 -11.11 11.17 2.85
C ALA A 122 -9.96 11.97 2.18
N PRO A 123 -10.21 13.01 1.34
CA PRO A 123 -9.11 13.79 0.77
C PRO A 123 -8.22 14.49 1.81
N ALA A 124 -8.78 14.89 2.96
CA ALA A 124 -8.00 15.51 4.03
C ALA A 124 -7.18 14.47 4.81
N LEU A 125 -7.74 13.27 5.03
CA LEU A 125 -7.04 12.15 5.66
C LEU A 125 -5.89 11.66 4.77
N GLU A 126 -6.12 11.50 3.47
CA GLU A 126 -5.06 11.14 2.49
C GLU A 126 -3.94 12.19 2.48
N ALA A 127 -4.28 13.48 2.51
CA ALA A 127 -3.27 14.54 2.55
C ALA A 127 -2.43 14.52 3.85
N LEU A 128 -3.01 14.12 4.98
CA LEU A 128 -2.28 13.91 6.23
C LEU A 128 -1.36 12.70 6.14
N MET A 129 -1.86 11.57 5.64
CA MET A 129 -1.11 10.32 5.49
C MET A 129 0.02 10.42 4.46
N ALA A 130 -0.18 11.23 3.39
CA ALA A 130 0.81 11.39 2.34
C ALA A 130 2.16 11.89 2.87
N ARG A 131 2.18 12.75 3.88
CA ARG A 131 3.40 13.29 4.51
C ARG A 131 3.73 12.52 5.77
N LYS A 132 4.71 11.64 5.67
CA LYS A 132 5.18 10.84 6.80
C LYS A 132 6.06 11.68 7.74
N SER A 133 5.84 11.52 9.04
CA SER A 133 6.78 11.97 10.07
C SER A 133 8.07 11.15 10.03
N GLU A 134 9.14 11.61 10.66
CA GLU A 134 10.38 10.84 10.72
C GLU A 134 10.21 9.48 11.39
N ALA A 135 9.32 9.36 12.37
CA ALA A 135 9.02 8.09 13.01
C ALA A 135 8.36 7.09 12.03
N GLU A 136 7.43 7.57 11.19
CA GLU A 136 6.81 6.75 10.14
C GLU A 136 7.82 6.37 9.05
N VAL A 137 8.71 7.30 8.68
CA VAL A 137 9.81 7.00 7.73
C VAL A 137 10.71 5.89 8.25
N GLU A 138 11.04 5.88 9.55
CA GLU A 138 11.85 4.81 10.14
C GLU A 138 11.12 3.45 10.14
N LEU A 139 9.80 3.42 10.28
CA LEU A 139 9.02 2.18 10.13
C LEU A 139 9.07 1.65 8.68
N VAL A 140 8.92 2.54 7.69
CA VAL A 140 9.07 2.16 6.28
C VAL A 140 10.50 1.72 5.96
N ARG A 141 11.51 2.37 6.55
CA ARG A 141 12.93 1.96 6.40
C ARG A 141 13.17 0.56 6.97
N GLU A 142 12.59 0.26 8.13
CA GLU A 142 12.67 -1.09 8.69
C GLU A 142 11.94 -2.10 7.81
N SER A 143 10.76 -1.76 7.30
CA SER A 143 10.04 -2.57 6.31
C SER A 143 10.92 -2.86 5.08
N ALA A 144 11.62 -1.85 4.54
CA ALA A 144 12.51 -2.01 3.39
C ALA A 144 13.61 -3.05 3.63
N ARG A 145 14.23 -3.05 4.82
CA ARG A 145 15.25 -4.06 5.19
C ARG A 145 14.72 -5.49 5.15
N TRP A 146 13.47 -5.68 5.56
CA TRP A 146 12.83 -7.00 5.54
C TRP A 146 12.39 -7.39 4.14
N CYS A 147 11.98 -6.43 3.30
CA CYS A 147 11.77 -6.66 1.86
C CYS A 147 13.06 -7.15 1.19
N GLU A 148 14.21 -6.52 1.47
CA GLU A 148 15.51 -6.93 0.95
C GLU A 148 15.90 -8.34 1.42
N HIS A 149 15.67 -8.65 2.70
CA HIS A 149 15.94 -9.98 3.22
C HIS A 149 15.07 -11.05 2.55
N ALA A 150 13.77 -10.79 2.42
CA ALA A 150 12.82 -11.66 1.74
C ALA A 150 13.20 -11.85 0.26
N HIS A 151 13.61 -10.77 -0.42
CA HIS A 151 14.02 -10.81 -1.81
C HIS A 151 15.32 -11.62 -2.01
N ARG A 152 16.27 -11.49 -1.08
CA ARG A 152 17.51 -12.29 -1.11
C ARG A 152 17.21 -13.79 -1.05
N LEU A 153 16.32 -14.20 -0.13
CA LEU A 153 15.86 -15.57 -0.03
C LEU A 153 15.08 -16.01 -1.28
N LEU A 154 14.22 -15.15 -1.82
CA LEU A 154 13.47 -15.43 -3.05
C LEU A 154 14.44 -15.69 -4.21
N GLN A 155 15.43 -14.84 -4.42
CA GLN A 155 16.45 -15.01 -5.45
C GLN A 155 17.27 -16.29 -5.22
N GLU A 156 17.62 -16.61 -3.96
CA GLU A 156 18.34 -17.83 -3.61
C GLU A 156 17.55 -19.09 -3.95
N TYR A 157 16.22 -19.11 -3.70
CA TYR A 157 15.38 -20.28 -3.92
C TYR A 157 14.84 -20.41 -5.34
N THR A 158 15.00 -19.38 -6.15
CA THR A 158 14.64 -19.41 -7.57
C THR A 158 15.70 -20.19 -8.34
N ARG A 159 15.31 -21.36 -8.86
CA ARG A 159 16.19 -22.27 -9.63
C ARG A 159 15.40 -22.92 -10.74
N PRO A 160 16.00 -23.21 -11.90
CA PRO A 160 15.37 -24.03 -12.93
C PRO A 160 14.80 -25.33 -12.34
N GLY A 161 13.56 -25.67 -12.70
CA GLY A 161 12.86 -26.86 -12.22
C GLY A 161 12.15 -26.70 -10.86
N THR A 162 12.35 -25.59 -10.15
CA THR A 162 11.47 -25.23 -9.01
C THR A 162 10.30 -24.39 -9.50
N THR A 163 9.25 -24.23 -8.67
CA THR A 163 8.10 -23.41 -9.04
C THR A 163 8.07 -22.13 -8.23
N GLU A 164 7.39 -21.10 -8.76
CA GLU A 164 7.19 -19.83 -8.06
C GLU A 164 6.57 -20.03 -6.68
N ALA A 165 5.61 -20.95 -6.55
CA ALA A 165 4.95 -21.23 -5.27
C ALA A 165 5.93 -21.78 -4.23
N HIS A 166 6.83 -22.70 -4.60
CA HIS A 166 7.84 -23.22 -3.69
C HIS A 166 8.85 -22.14 -3.27
N ALA A 167 9.37 -21.37 -4.24
CA ALA A 167 10.34 -20.31 -3.96
C ALA A 167 9.73 -19.21 -3.09
N GLY A 168 8.56 -18.70 -3.48
CA GLY A 168 7.90 -17.59 -2.79
C GLY A 168 7.46 -17.94 -1.37
N LEU A 169 6.74 -19.07 -1.18
CA LEU A 169 6.29 -19.50 0.13
C LEU A 169 7.46 -19.76 1.10
N ARG A 170 8.54 -20.37 0.59
CA ARG A 170 9.71 -20.63 1.41
C ARG A 170 10.42 -19.33 1.80
N ALA A 171 10.64 -18.43 0.85
CA ALA A 171 11.28 -17.14 1.11
C ALA A 171 10.49 -16.29 2.09
N GLY A 172 9.18 -16.15 1.87
CA GLY A 172 8.29 -15.40 2.77
C GLY A 172 8.25 -16.00 4.18
N TYR A 173 8.15 -17.32 4.29
CA TYR A 173 8.13 -17.99 5.59
C TYR A 173 9.43 -17.80 6.38
N GLU A 174 10.59 -18.05 5.76
CA GLU A 174 11.88 -17.90 6.44
C GLU A 174 12.19 -16.44 6.77
N ALA A 175 11.85 -15.49 5.86
CA ALA A 175 11.98 -14.06 6.14
C ALA A 175 11.07 -13.62 7.29
N SER A 176 9.83 -14.11 7.34
CA SER A 176 8.88 -13.80 8.42
C SER A 176 9.38 -14.26 9.78
N LEU A 177 9.90 -15.47 9.88
CA LEU A 177 10.47 -15.97 11.15
C LEU A 177 11.65 -15.12 11.61
N ALA A 178 12.58 -14.80 10.70
CA ALA A 178 13.72 -13.96 11.02
C ALA A 178 13.30 -12.55 11.45
N MET A 179 12.27 -11.98 10.81
CA MET A 179 11.70 -10.68 11.13
C MET A 179 11.07 -10.66 12.52
N ILE A 180 10.20 -11.63 12.81
CA ILE A 180 9.54 -11.76 14.12
C ILE A 180 10.56 -11.93 15.24
N ASP A 181 11.57 -12.79 15.05
CA ASP A 181 12.64 -13.01 16.02
C ASP A 181 13.45 -11.72 16.28
N ALA A 182 13.69 -10.91 15.26
CA ALA A 182 14.47 -9.69 15.36
C ALA A 182 13.69 -8.51 15.95
N LEU A 183 12.40 -8.36 15.58
CA LEU A 183 11.55 -7.26 16.04
C LEU A 183 10.98 -7.53 17.45
N GLY A 184 10.94 -8.82 17.85
CA GLY A 184 10.55 -9.21 19.20
C GLY A 184 9.04 -9.31 19.42
N PRO A 185 8.62 -9.57 20.68
CA PRO A 185 7.26 -9.98 21.02
C PRO A 185 6.20 -8.87 20.90
N GLU A 186 6.62 -7.62 20.73
CA GLU A 186 5.71 -6.48 20.55
C GLU A 186 5.49 -6.16 19.07
N TYR A 187 6.08 -6.93 18.16
CA TYR A 187 5.88 -6.74 16.73
C TYR A 187 4.43 -6.99 16.35
N ASP A 188 3.90 -6.06 15.53
CA ASP A 188 2.56 -6.10 14.95
C ASP A 188 2.65 -5.79 13.45
N GLY A 189 2.08 -6.66 12.62
CA GLY A 189 1.98 -6.46 11.17
C GLY A 189 0.89 -5.44 10.76
N GLY A 190 0.16 -4.89 11.71
CA GLY A 190 -0.89 -3.92 11.46
C GLY A 190 -2.15 -4.55 10.85
N LEU A 191 -2.65 -3.98 9.76
CA LEU A 191 -3.85 -4.46 9.06
C LEU A 191 -3.63 -5.72 8.22
N SER A 192 -2.41 -6.21 8.13
CA SER A 192 -2.10 -7.45 7.42
C SER A 192 -2.77 -8.64 8.12
N SER A 193 -3.46 -9.47 7.35
CA SER A 193 -3.99 -10.75 7.86
C SER A 193 -2.89 -11.79 8.08
N THR A 194 -1.68 -11.49 7.66
CA THR A 194 -0.48 -12.33 7.81
C THR A 194 0.64 -11.48 8.38
N ASP A 195 1.11 -11.84 9.56
CA ASP A 195 2.33 -11.27 10.11
C ASP A 195 3.53 -11.69 9.27
N GLY A 196 4.51 -10.78 9.13
CA GLY A 196 5.76 -11.06 8.47
C GLY A 196 5.86 -10.63 7.01
N ALA A 197 6.94 -11.06 6.36
CA ALA A 197 7.27 -10.70 5.00
C ALA A 197 6.59 -11.59 3.96
N SER A 198 6.23 -11.01 2.84
CA SER A 198 5.79 -11.72 1.63
C SER A 198 6.86 -11.63 0.55
N ALA A 199 6.98 -12.67 -0.27
CA ALA A 199 7.88 -12.71 -1.42
C ALA A 199 7.28 -13.58 -2.52
N GLY A 200 7.39 -13.16 -3.78
CA GLY A 200 6.86 -13.94 -4.89
C GLY A 200 7.00 -13.28 -6.25
N TYR A 201 6.34 -13.89 -7.23
CA TYR A 201 6.34 -13.44 -8.61
C TYR A 201 4.94 -13.13 -9.14
N ARG A 202 3.89 -13.46 -8.40
CA ARG A 202 2.48 -13.27 -8.81
C ARG A 202 2.16 -13.81 -10.21
N GLY A 203 2.83 -14.89 -10.66
CA GLY A 203 2.68 -15.43 -12.01
C GLY A 203 3.42 -14.64 -13.10
N GLN A 204 4.22 -13.65 -12.74
CA GLN A 204 5.00 -12.83 -13.67
C GLN A 204 6.30 -13.55 -14.07
N ILE A 205 6.18 -14.64 -14.83
CA ILE A 205 7.25 -15.55 -15.23
C ILE A 205 7.21 -15.76 -16.74
N GLY A 206 8.38 -15.68 -17.39
CA GLY A 206 8.53 -15.79 -18.83
C GLY A 206 7.69 -14.75 -19.57
N ALA A 207 7.03 -15.11 -20.65
CA ALA A 207 6.17 -14.21 -21.41
C ALA A 207 5.00 -13.61 -20.58
N ARG A 208 4.58 -14.29 -19.50
CA ARG A 208 3.54 -13.78 -18.60
C ARG A 208 4.00 -12.61 -17.74
N SER A 209 5.31 -12.40 -17.58
CA SER A 209 5.83 -11.23 -16.88
C SER A 209 5.48 -9.91 -17.58
N ALA A 210 5.12 -9.97 -18.88
CA ALA A 210 4.56 -8.83 -19.60
C ALA A 210 3.13 -8.41 -19.16
N TRP A 211 2.50 -9.16 -18.27
CA TRP A 211 1.21 -8.81 -17.67
C TRP A 211 1.45 -8.19 -16.30
N ALA A 212 1.35 -6.89 -16.19
CA ALA A 212 1.70 -6.13 -14.98
C ALA A 212 1.00 -6.65 -13.70
N HIS A 213 -0.23 -7.17 -13.81
CA HIS A 213 -1.00 -7.79 -12.75
C HIS A 213 -1.35 -9.26 -13.08
N ALA A 214 -0.35 -10.06 -13.42
CA ALA A 214 -0.55 -11.50 -13.52
C ALA A 214 -0.94 -12.08 -12.15
N VAL A 215 -1.60 -13.23 -12.17
CA VAL A 215 -2.03 -13.95 -10.95
C VAL A 215 -1.10 -15.14 -10.74
N ALA A 216 -0.71 -15.36 -9.47
CA ALA A 216 0.16 -16.46 -9.07
C ALA A 216 -0.40 -17.82 -9.48
N HIS A 217 0.50 -18.67 -9.98
CA HIS A 217 0.23 -20.06 -10.35
C HIS A 217 1.42 -20.92 -9.89
N THR A 218 1.30 -22.24 -10.06
CA THR A 218 2.42 -23.16 -9.84
C THR A 218 3.24 -23.28 -11.12
N ILE A 219 3.92 -22.16 -11.52
CA ILE A 219 4.75 -22.11 -12.74
C ILE A 219 6.17 -22.52 -12.38
N GLU A 220 6.71 -23.45 -13.18
CA GLU A 220 8.11 -23.89 -13.10
C GLU A 220 9.03 -22.89 -13.81
N PHE A 221 10.14 -22.51 -13.16
CA PHE A 221 11.16 -21.65 -13.78
C PHE A 221 11.97 -22.42 -14.84
N ARG A 222 12.15 -21.78 -15.99
CA ARG A 222 12.86 -22.35 -17.14
C ARG A 222 13.98 -21.43 -17.60
N PRO A 223 15.07 -21.98 -18.15
CA PRO A 223 16.07 -21.16 -18.80
C PRO A 223 15.47 -20.21 -19.83
N GLY A 224 15.86 -18.95 -19.79
CA GLY A 224 15.34 -17.89 -20.64
C GLY A 224 14.11 -17.17 -20.13
N ASP A 225 13.53 -17.55 -18.99
CA ASP A 225 12.42 -16.80 -18.39
C ASP A 225 12.89 -15.44 -17.87
N VAL A 226 12.11 -14.40 -18.19
CA VAL A 226 12.15 -13.10 -17.52
C VAL A 226 11.19 -13.17 -16.34
N LEU A 227 11.62 -12.74 -15.18
CA LEU A 227 10.87 -12.76 -13.93
C LEU A 227 10.67 -11.33 -13.41
N VAL A 228 9.50 -11.01 -12.89
CA VAL A 228 9.28 -9.81 -12.09
C VAL A 228 8.84 -10.26 -10.70
N SER A 229 9.69 -9.97 -9.70
CA SER A 229 9.43 -10.30 -8.31
C SER A 229 8.73 -9.16 -7.59
N GLU A 230 8.15 -9.47 -6.43
CA GLU A 230 7.64 -8.49 -5.49
C GLU A 230 7.86 -8.97 -4.06
N THR A 231 8.27 -8.06 -3.18
CA THR A 231 8.35 -8.30 -1.74
C THR A 231 7.74 -7.14 -0.98
N SER A 232 7.06 -7.46 0.12
CA SER A 232 6.52 -6.51 1.09
C SER A 232 6.68 -7.10 2.50
N ALA A 233 6.87 -6.23 3.50
CA ALA A 233 7.09 -6.64 4.88
C ALA A 233 6.53 -5.59 5.85
N PRO A 234 5.26 -5.68 6.28
CA PRO A 234 4.65 -4.68 7.14
C PRO A 234 5.36 -4.61 8.50
N VAL A 235 5.71 -3.41 8.94
CA VAL A 235 6.30 -3.09 10.24
C VAL A 235 5.38 -2.12 10.97
N TRP A 236 4.67 -2.61 11.99
CA TRP A 236 3.57 -1.87 12.64
C TRP A 236 2.59 -1.24 11.65
N GLY A 237 2.27 -2.01 10.59
CA GLY A 237 1.36 -1.63 9.51
C GLY A 237 1.99 -0.82 8.39
N TYR A 238 3.19 -0.27 8.55
CA TYR A 238 3.88 0.46 7.48
C TYR A 238 4.63 -0.47 6.54
N ASN A 239 4.47 -0.21 5.26
CA ASN A 239 4.99 -1.04 4.18
C ASN A 239 6.05 -0.30 3.36
N ALA A 240 7.03 -1.08 2.90
CA ALA A 240 7.86 -0.78 1.74
C ALA A 240 7.60 -1.83 0.66
N GLU A 241 7.99 -1.50 -0.55
CA GLU A 241 7.93 -2.39 -1.69
C GLU A 241 9.29 -2.47 -2.37
N LEU A 242 9.68 -3.68 -2.74
CA LEU A 242 10.88 -3.95 -3.51
C LEU A 242 10.56 -4.94 -4.62
N GLU A 243 10.77 -4.53 -5.87
CA GLU A 243 10.63 -5.41 -7.04
C GLU A 243 11.90 -5.42 -7.87
N ARG A 244 12.18 -6.56 -8.50
CA ARG A 244 13.30 -6.71 -9.43
C ARG A 244 12.91 -7.55 -10.64
N ALA A 245 13.30 -7.08 -11.81
CA ALA A 245 13.35 -7.91 -13.01
C ALA A 245 14.59 -8.80 -12.95
N MET A 246 14.40 -10.10 -13.10
CA MET A 246 15.48 -11.10 -13.12
C MET A 246 15.39 -11.97 -14.37
N VAL A 247 16.46 -12.65 -14.74
CA VAL A 247 16.48 -13.57 -15.88
C VAL A 247 17.07 -14.92 -15.47
N VAL A 248 16.44 -16.01 -15.87
CA VAL A 248 16.94 -17.37 -15.62
C VAL A 248 17.96 -17.78 -16.70
N GLY A 249 19.21 -17.90 -16.31
CA GLY A 249 20.32 -18.17 -17.23
C GLY A 249 20.78 -16.93 -18.01
N PRO A 250 21.66 -17.09 -19.00
CA PRO A 250 22.24 -15.96 -19.74
C PRO A 250 21.15 -15.13 -20.44
N PRO A 251 21.04 -13.83 -20.18
CA PRO A 251 20.10 -12.97 -20.88
C PRO A 251 20.51 -12.78 -22.34
N THR A 252 19.54 -12.72 -23.25
CA THR A 252 19.74 -12.35 -24.66
C THR A 252 20.03 -10.86 -24.79
N ASP A 253 20.58 -10.43 -25.95
CA ASP A 253 20.79 -8.99 -26.23
C ASP A 253 19.48 -8.20 -26.25
N GLU A 254 18.37 -8.83 -26.64
CA GLU A 254 17.05 -8.23 -26.59
C GLU A 254 16.59 -7.99 -25.16
N MET A 255 16.75 -8.98 -24.27
CA MET A 255 16.44 -8.83 -22.85
C MET A 255 17.30 -7.74 -22.20
N ARG A 256 18.61 -7.70 -22.49
CA ARG A 256 19.51 -6.64 -21.98
C ARG A 256 19.03 -5.25 -22.38
N ARG A 257 18.69 -5.08 -23.66
CA ARG A 257 18.22 -3.80 -24.20
C ARG A 257 16.96 -3.30 -23.47
N HIS A 258 15.96 -4.16 -23.24
CA HIS A 258 14.73 -3.77 -22.54
C HIS A 258 14.95 -3.55 -21.04
N PHE A 259 15.82 -4.35 -20.42
CA PHE A 259 16.25 -4.12 -19.04
C PHE A 259 16.96 -2.77 -18.89
N ASP A 260 17.86 -2.42 -19.80
CA ASP A 260 18.57 -1.13 -19.79
C ASP A 260 17.60 0.06 -19.95
N HIS A 261 16.56 -0.08 -20.77
CA HIS A 261 15.51 0.92 -20.90
C HIS A 261 14.70 1.09 -19.61
N MET A 262 14.35 0.01 -18.93
CA MET A 262 13.65 0.05 -17.65
C MET A 262 14.50 0.78 -16.59
N VAL A 263 15.78 0.41 -16.45
CA VAL A 263 16.70 1.08 -15.51
C VAL A 263 16.88 2.57 -15.86
N ALA A 264 16.95 2.91 -17.14
CA ALA A 264 17.05 4.30 -17.58
C ALA A 264 15.77 5.09 -17.24
N ALA A 265 14.58 4.51 -17.45
CA ALA A 265 13.29 5.11 -17.10
C ALA A 265 13.20 5.37 -15.59
N GLN A 266 13.62 4.40 -14.76
CA GLN A 266 13.64 4.58 -13.29
C GLN A 266 14.58 5.71 -12.87
N ARG A 267 15.75 5.83 -13.49
CA ARG A 267 16.68 6.95 -13.25
C ARG A 267 16.09 8.30 -13.64
N VAL A 268 15.32 8.36 -14.72
CA VAL A 268 14.58 9.58 -15.11
C VAL A 268 13.59 9.97 -14.01
N ALA A 269 12.82 9.01 -13.48
CA ALA A 269 11.87 9.24 -12.39
C ALA A 269 12.59 9.74 -11.12
N PHE A 270 13.70 9.10 -10.71
CA PHE A 270 14.52 9.53 -9.57
C PHE A 270 15.00 10.98 -9.72
N GLY A 271 15.44 11.36 -10.92
CA GLY A 271 15.89 12.72 -11.20
C GLY A 271 14.78 13.76 -11.26
N ALA A 272 13.57 13.35 -11.60
CA ALA A 272 12.40 14.23 -11.69
C ALA A 272 11.72 14.47 -10.34
N LEU A 273 11.74 13.47 -9.43
CA LEU A 273 11.04 13.50 -8.15
C LEU A 273 11.78 14.38 -7.13
N ARG A 274 11.19 15.51 -6.78
CA ARG A 274 11.70 16.45 -5.76
C ARG A 274 10.56 17.32 -5.23
N PRO A 275 10.73 17.96 -4.05
CA PRO A 275 9.72 18.89 -3.55
C PRO A 275 9.39 20.00 -4.55
N GLY A 276 8.11 20.34 -4.65
CA GLY A 276 7.59 21.44 -5.48
C GLY A 276 7.23 21.07 -6.91
N VAL A 277 7.52 19.85 -7.38
CA VAL A 277 7.01 19.37 -8.68
C VAL A 277 5.63 18.73 -8.51
N ALA A 278 4.82 18.71 -9.56
CA ALA A 278 3.59 17.92 -9.56
C ALA A 278 3.91 16.43 -9.78
N CYS A 279 3.13 15.53 -9.16
CA CYS A 279 3.24 14.08 -9.40
C CYS A 279 3.14 13.76 -10.89
N ALA A 280 2.21 14.42 -11.60
CA ALA A 280 2.06 14.31 -13.06
C ALA A 280 3.32 14.69 -13.86
N ASP A 281 4.14 15.62 -13.38
CA ASP A 281 5.36 16.04 -14.09
C ASP A 281 6.45 14.97 -14.02
N VAL A 282 6.48 14.17 -12.94
CA VAL A 282 7.38 13.01 -12.82
C VAL A 282 7.03 11.96 -13.87
N ASP A 283 5.75 11.61 -13.97
CA ASP A 283 5.27 10.63 -14.95
C ASP A 283 5.45 11.13 -16.39
N ARG A 284 5.15 12.40 -16.66
CA ARG A 284 5.41 13.04 -17.96
C ARG A 284 6.90 13.00 -18.35
N ALA A 285 7.82 13.07 -17.37
CA ALA A 285 9.25 12.96 -17.67
C ALA A 285 9.62 11.55 -18.11
N VAL A 286 9.05 10.52 -17.47
CA VAL A 286 9.22 9.12 -17.86
C VAL A 286 8.60 8.85 -19.23
N LEU A 287 7.37 9.30 -19.48
CA LEU A 287 6.72 9.16 -20.79
C LEU A 287 7.54 9.78 -21.92
N ARG A 288 8.09 10.98 -21.72
CA ARG A 288 9.00 11.59 -22.73
C ARG A 288 10.20 10.69 -23.02
N TYR A 289 10.79 10.06 -22.02
CA TYR A 289 11.87 9.12 -22.24
C TYR A 289 11.43 7.94 -23.14
N PHE A 290 10.26 7.36 -22.89
CA PHE A 290 9.72 6.26 -23.71
C PHE A 290 9.43 6.71 -25.14
N GLU A 291 8.93 7.92 -25.37
CA GLU A 291 8.72 8.51 -26.68
C GLU A 291 10.05 8.71 -27.44
N GLU A 292 11.03 9.35 -26.79
CA GLU A 292 12.35 9.64 -27.35
C GLU A 292 13.16 8.35 -27.67
N ALA A 293 13.01 7.33 -26.84
CA ALA A 293 13.62 6.02 -27.04
C ALA A 293 12.88 5.18 -28.11
N GLY A 294 11.69 5.59 -28.55
CA GLY A 294 10.90 4.88 -29.56
C GLY A 294 10.30 3.56 -29.04
N ILE A 295 10.00 3.49 -27.74
CA ILE A 295 9.47 2.30 -27.06
C ILE A 295 8.16 2.57 -26.32
N LEU A 296 7.42 3.60 -26.68
CA LEU A 296 6.18 3.98 -26.01
C LEU A 296 5.14 2.87 -26.03
N ASP A 297 5.14 2.00 -27.01
CA ASP A 297 4.27 0.83 -27.13
C ASP A 297 4.53 -0.25 -26.07
N THR A 298 5.62 -0.14 -25.30
CA THR A 298 5.93 -1.02 -24.16
C THR A 298 5.49 -0.45 -22.82
N TRP A 299 4.96 0.78 -22.78
CA TRP A 299 4.44 1.44 -21.60
C TRP A 299 2.98 1.04 -21.33
N SER A 300 2.60 0.72 -20.11
CA SER A 300 1.23 0.31 -19.79
C SER A 300 0.77 0.62 -18.37
N GLN A 301 1.56 1.37 -17.59
CA GLN A 301 1.22 1.73 -16.21
C GLN A 301 1.77 3.11 -15.83
N HIS A 302 1.43 3.62 -14.65
CA HIS A 302 2.01 4.85 -14.10
C HIS A 302 3.44 4.60 -13.55
N THR A 303 4.16 5.69 -13.26
CA THR A 303 5.54 5.64 -12.76
C THR A 303 5.65 5.13 -11.33
N GLY A 304 4.60 5.23 -10.51
CA GLY A 304 4.59 4.79 -9.13
C GLY A 304 3.45 5.41 -8.31
N HIS A 305 3.43 5.12 -7.02
CA HIS A 305 2.38 5.57 -6.10
C HIS A 305 2.96 5.85 -4.71
N ALA A 306 2.23 6.60 -3.88
CA ALA A 306 2.59 6.70 -2.46
C ALA A 306 2.33 5.36 -1.76
N ILE A 307 3.08 5.12 -0.68
CA ILE A 307 3.05 3.91 0.14
C ILE A 307 3.20 4.26 1.62
N GLY A 308 2.61 3.46 2.48
CA GLY A 308 2.67 3.62 3.93
C GLY A 308 1.87 2.55 4.65
N LEU A 309 0.77 2.91 5.31
CA LEU A 309 -0.15 1.96 5.94
C LEU A 309 -0.88 1.08 4.92
N ARG A 310 -1.00 1.54 3.69
CA ARG A 310 -1.46 0.75 2.56
C ARG A 310 -0.31 0.56 1.58
N ASN A 311 -0.34 -0.54 0.85
CA ASN A 311 0.62 -0.74 -0.25
C ASN A 311 0.43 0.32 -1.35
N HIS A 312 -0.81 0.75 -1.60
CA HIS A 312 -1.13 1.84 -2.50
C HIS A 312 -1.84 2.96 -1.75
N GLU A 313 -1.26 4.15 -1.74
CA GLU A 313 -1.82 5.38 -1.19
C GLU A 313 -1.81 6.49 -2.25
N ALA A 314 -2.67 7.48 -2.10
CA ALA A 314 -2.52 8.74 -2.81
C ALA A 314 -1.34 9.56 -2.22
N PRO A 315 -0.65 10.40 -3.04
CA PRO A 315 -0.86 10.63 -4.47
C PRO A 315 -0.18 9.60 -5.36
N PHE A 316 -0.53 9.63 -6.66
CA PHE A 316 0.03 8.75 -7.68
C PHE A 316 0.98 9.52 -8.60
N LEU A 317 2.12 8.93 -8.96
CA LEU A 317 3.00 9.46 -10.01
C LEU A 317 2.41 9.10 -11.37
N ASP A 318 1.35 9.80 -11.73
CA ASP A 318 0.52 9.60 -12.92
C ASP A 318 0.16 10.94 -13.54
N VAL A 319 0.03 10.99 -14.86
CA VAL A 319 -0.29 12.22 -15.63
C VAL A 319 -1.57 12.91 -15.19
N GLY A 320 -2.47 12.22 -14.51
CA GLY A 320 -3.73 12.74 -13.98
C GLY A 320 -3.65 13.32 -12.56
N ASP A 321 -2.52 13.22 -11.87
CA ASP A 321 -2.37 13.66 -10.47
C ASP A 321 -1.51 14.94 -10.36
N GLU A 322 -2.16 16.08 -10.19
CA GLU A 322 -1.50 17.40 -10.05
C GLU A 322 -1.06 17.71 -8.58
N THR A 323 -1.11 16.71 -7.68
CA THR A 323 -0.64 16.89 -6.30
C THR A 323 0.82 17.31 -6.28
N VAL A 324 1.12 18.37 -5.54
CA VAL A 324 2.50 18.87 -5.40
C VAL A 324 3.27 17.99 -4.43
N VAL A 325 4.41 17.50 -4.86
CA VAL A 325 5.32 16.69 -4.05
C VAL A 325 5.89 17.52 -2.91
N GLU A 326 5.82 16.98 -1.69
CA GLU A 326 6.36 17.60 -0.49
C GLU A 326 7.41 16.70 0.19
N SER A 327 8.30 17.31 0.96
CA SER A 327 9.26 16.55 1.79
C SER A 327 8.51 15.68 2.82
N GLY A 328 8.97 14.46 3.02
CA GLY A 328 8.34 13.45 3.87
C GLY A 328 7.35 12.55 3.13
N MET A 329 6.99 12.85 1.88
CA MET A 329 6.23 11.90 1.07
C MET A 329 7.10 10.69 0.71
N ILE A 330 6.50 9.51 0.71
CA ILE A 330 7.15 8.24 0.35
C ILE A 330 6.42 7.67 -0.87
N PHE A 331 7.20 7.25 -1.87
CA PHE A 331 6.70 6.69 -3.13
C PHE A 331 7.41 5.39 -3.49
N THR A 332 6.72 4.52 -4.22
CA THR A 332 7.35 3.53 -5.09
C THR A 332 7.77 4.19 -6.39
N ILE A 333 8.88 3.74 -6.99
CA ILE A 333 9.33 4.18 -8.31
C ILE A 333 9.53 2.94 -9.17
N GLU A 334 8.56 2.70 -10.06
CA GLU A 334 8.42 1.40 -10.72
C GLU A 334 8.05 1.46 -12.22
N PRO A 335 8.67 2.34 -13.03
CA PRO A 335 8.37 2.35 -14.46
C PRO A 335 8.71 1.01 -15.10
N GLY A 336 7.75 0.41 -15.81
CA GLY A 336 7.88 -0.92 -16.42
C GLY A 336 7.99 -0.87 -17.95
N VAL A 337 8.74 -1.82 -18.52
CA VAL A 337 8.82 -2.12 -19.97
C VAL A 337 8.21 -3.49 -20.20
N TYR A 338 7.09 -3.56 -20.94
CA TYR A 338 6.33 -4.78 -21.15
C TYR A 338 6.30 -5.17 -22.63
N VAL A 339 6.93 -6.29 -22.96
CA VAL A 339 7.11 -6.77 -24.34
C VAL A 339 6.37 -8.07 -24.55
N ALA A 340 5.27 -8.00 -25.32
CA ALA A 340 4.45 -9.17 -25.59
C ALA A 340 5.26 -10.33 -26.19
N GLY A 341 5.16 -11.51 -25.58
CA GLY A 341 5.88 -12.71 -26.00
C GLY A 341 7.32 -12.82 -25.48
N LEU A 342 7.94 -11.74 -24.99
CA LEU A 342 9.26 -11.75 -24.36
C LEU A 342 9.15 -11.75 -22.83
N GLY A 343 8.57 -10.71 -22.26
CA GLY A 343 8.44 -10.54 -20.81
C GLY A 343 8.26 -9.10 -20.38
N GLY A 344 8.14 -8.90 -19.07
CA GLY A 344 8.11 -7.60 -18.40
C GLY A 344 9.42 -7.33 -17.66
N PHE A 345 9.84 -6.09 -17.68
CA PHE A 345 10.99 -5.60 -16.93
C PHE A 345 10.53 -4.45 -16.05
N ARG A 346 10.52 -4.68 -14.73
CA ARG A 346 10.15 -3.68 -13.74
C ARG A 346 11.03 -3.83 -12.50
N HIS A 347 11.61 -2.72 -12.07
CA HIS A 347 12.13 -2.56 -10.73
C HIS A 347 11.18 -1.63 -9.96
N SER A 348 10.92 -1.93 -8.70
CA SER A 348 10.32 -0.99 -7.77
C SER A 348 11.28 -0.73 -6.63
N ASP A 349 11.51 0.54 -6.34
CA ASP A 349 12.22 1.00 -5.16
C ASP A 349 11.36 1.97 -4.36
N THR A 350 11.33 1.79 -3.04
CA THR A 350 10.67 2.72 -2.14
C THR A 350 11.62 3.89 -1.83
N VAL A 351 11.14 5.11 -2.04
CA VAL A 351 11.91 6.34 -1.83
C VAL A 351 11.19 7.31 -0.91
N VAL A 352 11.93 8.06 -0.08
CA VAL A 352 11.38 9.20 0.66
C VAL A 352 11.87 10.51 0.03
N VAL A 353 10.97 11.47 -0.13
CA VAL A 353 11.28 12.81 -0.63
C VAL A 353 11.95 13.61 0.49
N ARG A 354 13.12 14.17 0.21
CA ARG A 354 13.95 14.94 1.14
C ARG A 354 14.39 16.26 0.51
N GLY A 355 14.54 17.31 1.32
CA GLY A 355 15.23 18.53 0.95
C GLY A 355 15.06 18.99 -0.50
N ASP A 356 15.99 18.63 -1.36
CA ASP A 356 16.06 18.96 -2.79
C ASP A 356 15.98 17.75 -3.72
N GLY A 357 15.73 16.53 -3.17
CA GLY A 357 15.71 15.29 -3.93
C GLY A 357 15.02 14.14 -3.21
N ILE A 358 15.57 12.96 -3.35
CA ILE A 358 15.07 11.72 -2.75
C ILE A 358 16.16 10.96 -1.99
N GLU A 359 15.74 10.17 -1.04
CA GLU A 359 16.53 9.11 -0.41
C GLU A 359 15.88 7.77 -0.76
N VAL A 360 16.64 6.85 -1.37
CA VAL A 360 16.17 5.49 -1.66
C VAL A 360 16.26 4.67 -0.36
N LEU A 361 15.15 4.08 0.05
CA LEU A 361 15.06 3.30 1.28
C LEU A 361 15.40 1.83 1.08
N THR A 362 15.23 1.30 -0.14
CA THR A 362 15.55 -0.08 -0.52
C THR A 362 16.97 -0.17 -1.07
N ASP A 363 17.82 -1.00 -0.47
CA ASP A 363 19.22 -1.23 -0.92
C ASP A 363 19.40 -2.65 -1.46
N TYR A 364 19.07 -2.85 -2.72
CA TYR A 364 19.17 -4.15 -3.38
C TYR A 364 19.78 -4.00 -4.78
N PRO A 365 20.56 -5.01 -5.28
CA PRO A 365 21.16 -4.96 -6.61
C PRO A 365 20.14 -4.58 -7.69
N SER A 366 20.57 -3.73 -8.61
CA SER A 366 19.76 -3.24 -9.73
C SER A 366 20.39 -3.51 -11.11
N ASP A 367 21.53 -4.19 -11.13
CA ASP A 367 22.21 -4.58 -12.38
C ASP A 367 21.82 -6.00 -12.81
N LEU A 368 21.75 -6.22 -14.11
CA LEU A 368 21.30 -7.49 -14.69
C LEU A 368 22.20 -8.67 -14.35
N ASP A 369 23.49 -8.45 -14.16
CA ASP A 369 24.43 -9.55 -13.90
C ASP A 369 24.22 -10.10 -12.48
N ALA A 370 24.00 -9.24 -11.49
CA ALA A 370 23.63 -9.64 -10.12
C ALA A 370 22.23 -10.27 -10.03
N LEU A 371 21.34 -9.92 -10.97
CA LEU A 371 19.93 -10.39 -11.04
C LEU A 371 19.76 -11.55 -12.04
N THR A 372 20.85 -12.12 -12.55
CA THR A 372 20.80 -13.32 -13.38
C THR A 372 20.82 -14.57 -12.49
N ILE A 373 19.76 -15.37 -12.57
CA ILE A 373 19.64 -16.66 -11.86
C ILE A 373 20.51 -17.70 -12.59
N PRO A 374 21.44 -18.37 -11.91
CA PRO A 374 22.30 -19.38 -12.55
C PRO A 374 21.49 -20.62 -12.96
N LEU A 375 21.97 -21.32 -14.03
CA LEU A 375 21.38 -22.57 -14.51
C LEU A 375 21.75 -23.77 -13.62
#